data_6906fa1ac9a2e4c64dafbe33fdb5fc59
#
_entry.id   6906fa1ac9a2e4c64dafbe33fdb5fc59
#
_cell.length_a   1.000
_cell.length_b   1.000
_cell.length_c   1.000
_cell.angle_alpha   90.00
_cell.angle_beta   90.00
_cell.angle_gamma   90.00
#
_symmetry.space_group_name_H-M   'P 1'
#
loop_
_entity.id
_entity.type
_entity.pdbx_description
1 polymer ?
#
loop_
_entity_poly.entity_id
_entity_poly.type
_entity_poly.pdbx_seq_one_letter_code
_entity_poly.pdbx_strand_id
1 'polypeptide(L)'
;MATIINGSTGASQIQDNTVSNAKVVDDAIGVAELSATGTASSSTFLRGDNAWAAPSGGGLTLLDTINTTSGTTVTSTTLSLTDYKFVYIDLYSISPATNTTGYLRFTPNGGTGTYFTPTTIASGVSQYGLITHNLDSGFFFGGKRAGGGGGINDTIRNGIHDSDSMGHNTGLSTATTSIAFDYTSGETFDNGVIRIYGLK
;
A
#
# COMPACT_ATOMS: atom_id res chain seq x y z
N MET A 1 50.10 0.94 37.09
CA MET A 1 49.52 0.00 38.04
C MET A 1 48.23 -0.53 37.43
N ALA A 2 48.13 -1.82 37.19
CA ALA A 2 46.89 -2.37 36.66
C ALA A 2 45.89 -2.59 37.82
N THR A 3 44.72 -1.98 37.74
CA THR A 3 43.64 -2.24 38.69
C THR A 3 42.95 -3.53 38.29
N ILE A 4 43.08 -4.57 39.09
CA ILE A 4 42.36 -5.82 38.87
C ILE A 4 41.06 -5.72 39.66
N ILE A 5 39.95 -5.69 38.94
CA ILE A 5 38.60 -5.79 39.52
C ILE A 5 38.28 -7.28 39.61
N ASN A 6 38.27 -7.85 40.83
CA ASN A 6 37.80 -9.23 41.00
C ASN A 6 36.36 -9.27 41.48
N GLY A 7 35.61 -10.28 41.03
CA GLY A 7 34.17 -10.39 41.29
C GLY A 7 33.80 -10.60 42.80
N SER A 8 34.79 -10.75 43.66
CA SER A 8 34.55 -10.96 45.11
C SER A 8 34.47 -9.65 45.91
N THR A 9 35.09 -8.59 45.44
CA THR A 9 35.15 -7.30 46.16
C THR A 9 34.45 -6.17 45.40
N GLY A 10 34.07 -6.37 44.18
CA GLY A 10 33.40 -5.38 43.31
C GLY A 10 34.17 -4.07 43.14
N ALA A 11 34.03 -3.41 42.04
CA ALA A 11 34.38 -2.00 41.95
C ALA A 11 33.16 -1.18 42.40
N SER A 12 33.33 -0.40 43.50
CA SER A 12 32.25 0.45 43.97
C SER A 12 32.01 1.66 43.04
N GLN A 13 33.00 2.02 42.20
CA GLN A 13 32.90 3.09 41.21
C GLN A 13 33.86 2.83 40.06
N ILE A 14 33.34 2.96 38.83
CA ILE A 14 34.13 3.14 37.63
C ILE A 14 34.03 4.62 37.29
N GLN A 15 35.18 5.29 37.15
CA GLN A 15 35.20 6.72 36.83
C GLN A 15 34.59 6.94 35.43
N ASP A 16 33.96 8.09 35.27
CA ASP A 16 33.42 8.50 33.98
C ASP A 16 34.48 8.41 32.87
N ASN A 17 34.08 7.93 31.68
CA ASN A 17 34.94 7.79 30.52
C ASN A 17 36.10 6.79 30.64
N THR A 18 36.17 5.97 31.68
CA THR A 18 37.23 4.98 31.84
C THR A 18 37.04 3.69 31.08
N VAL A 19 35.80 3.34 30.70
CA VAL A 19 35.47 2.22 29.86
C VAL A 19 35.44 2.66 28.38
N SER A 20 36.49 2.32 27.67
CA SER A 20 36.59 2.58 26.22
C SER A 20 36.22 1.33 25.41
N ASN A 21 35.96 1.48 24.10
CA ASN A 21 35.67 0.35 23.21
C ASN A 21 36.69 -0.78 23.30
N ALA A 22 37.97 -0.44 23.47
CA ALA A 22 39.05 -1.43 23.62
C ALA A 22 38.96 -2.25 24.89
N LYS A 23 38.15 -1.86 25.87
CA LYS A 23 37.93 -2.56 27.14
C LYS A 23 36.68 -3.43 27.16
N VAL A 24 35.84 -3.28 26.14
CA VAL A 24 34.66 -4.11 25.92
C VAL A 24 35.03 -5.08 24.78
N VAL A 25 35.05 -6.37 25.07
CA VAL A 25 35.29 -7.39 24.06
C VAL A 25 34.09 -7.41 23.10
N ASP A 26 34.35 -7.65 21.83
CA ASP A 26 33.29 -7.80 20.82
C ASP A 26 32.26 -8.83 21.32
N ASP A 27 31.00 -8.56 21.09
CA ASP A 27 29.84 -9.35 21.54
C ASP A 27 29.65 -9.47 23.07
N ALA A 28 30.43 -8.70 23.86
CA ALA A 28 30.29 -8.72 25.34
C ALA A 28 29.00 -8.05 25.85
N ILE A 29 28.39 -7.21 25.03
CA ILE A 29 27.12 -6.54 25.34
C ILE A 29 26.07 -7.09 24.40
N GLY A 30 25.27 -8.01 24.87
CA GLY A 30 24.14 -8.56 24.12
C GLY A 30 22.81 -7.85 24.42
N VAL A 31 21.74 -8.40 23.89
CA VAL A 31 20.39 -7.86 24.10
C VAL A 31 19.98 -7.90 25.56
N ALA A 32 20.45 -8.90 26.30
CA ALA A 32 20.13 -9.07 27.74
C ALA A 32 20.74 -8.00 28.64
N GLU A 33 21.88 -7.41 28.23
CA GLU A 33 22.56 -6.35 28.98
C GLU A 33 22.01 -4.96 28.67
N LEU A 34 21.25 -4.82 27.59
CA LEU A 34 20.56 -3.60 27.24
C LEU A 34 19.26 -3.50 28.05
N SER A 35 19.13 -2.54 28.94
CA SER A 35 17.87 -2.30 29.68
C SER A 35 16.78 -1.75 28.75
N ALA A 36 16.62 -2.34 27.57
CA ALA A 36 15.67 -1.91 26.58
C ALA A 36 14.30 -2.55 26.84
N THR A 37 13.23 -1.81 26.59
CA THR A 37 11.86 -2.30 26.66
C THR A 37 11.45 -2.95 25.34
N GLY A 38 10.44 -3.83 25.36
CA GLY A 38 9.99 -4.57 24.17
C GLY A 38 10.82 -5.82 23.90
N THR A 39 10.68 -6.38 22.72
CA THR A 39 11.33 -7.63 22.31
C THR A 39 12.21 -7.42 21.09
N ALA A 40 13.48 -7.76 21.20
CA ALA A 40 14.38 -7.81 20.05
C ALA A 40 13.98 -8.94 19.08
N SER A 41 13.90 -8.63 17.79
CA SER A 41 13.58 -9.59 16.74
C SER A 41 14.14 -9.13 15.40
N SER A 42 14.04 -9.95 14.36
CA SER A 42 14.41 -9.58 12.99
C SER A 42 13.54 -8.45 12.40
N SER A 43 12.40 -8.14 13.00
CA SER A 43 11.46 -7.11 12.58
C SER A 43 11.45 -5.87 13.48
N THR A 44 12.30 -5.82 14.52
CA THR A 44 12.40 -4.69 15.44
C THR A 44 13.81 -4.10 15.45
N PHE A 45 13.92 -2.81 15.77
CA PHE A 45 15.19 -2.13 15.97
C PHE A 45 15.18 -1.36 17.29
N LEU A 46 16.35 -1.14 17.87
CA LEU A 46 16.48 -0.36 19.10
C LEU A 46 16.34 1.13 18.75
N ARG A 47 15.34 1.77 19.32
CA ARG A 47 15.08 3.20 19.14
C ARG A 47 15.90 4.06 20.11
N GLY A 48 15.97 5.36 19.84
CA GLY A 48 16.66 6.33 20.71
C GLY A 48 16.02 6.51 22.10
N ASP A 49 14.80 6.01 22.32
CA ASP A 49 14.12 5.94 23.62
C ASP A 49 14.37 4.61 24.37
N ASN A 50 15.37 3.86 23.91
CA ASN A 50 15.74 2.56 24.46
C ASN A 50 14.62 1.51 24.40
N ALA A 51 13.79 1.55 23.37
CA ALA A 51 12.73 0.57 23.14
C ALA A 51 12.95 -0.20 21.83
N TRP A 52 12.77 -1.54 21.87
CA TRP A 52 12.68 -2.36 20.68
C TRP A 52 11.30 -2.20 20.05
N ALA A 53 11.25 -1.64 18.87
CA ALA A 53 10.00 -1.45 18.15
C ALA A 53 10.15 -1.73 16.67
N ALA A 54 9.10 -2.20 16.05
CA ALA A 54 9.05 -2.27 14.59
C ALA A 54 9.18 -0.86 13.98
N PRO A 55 9.81 -0.71 12.80
CA PRO A 55 9.74 0.54 12.07
C PRO A 55 8.27 0.97 11.94
N SER A 56 7.98 2.23 12.23
CA SER A 56 6.66 2.77 11.94
C SER A 56 6.46 2.66 10.43
N GLY A 57 5.62 1.73 10.01
CA GLY A 57 5.40 1.42 8.61
C GLY A 57 4.82 2.62 7.87
N GLY A 58 5.64 3.30 7.07
CA GLY A 58 5.21 4.28 6.07
C GLY A 58 5.09 3.65 4.67
N GLY A 59 5.03 2.32 4.56
CA GLY A 59 4.93 1.61 3.29
C GLY A 59 3.49 1.33 2.86
N LEU A 60 3.32 1.03 1.58
CA LEU A 60 2.07 0.50 1.05
C LEU A 60 1.76 -0.85 1.70
N THR A 61 0.57 -0.98 2.25
CA THR A 61 0.04 -2.24 2.78
C THR A 61 -0.94 -2.82 1.77
N LEU A 62 -0.71 -4.04 1.29
CA LEU A 62 -1.69 -4.74 0.45
C LEU A 62 -2.92 -5.08 1.31
N LEU A 63 -4.08 -4.58 0.91
CA LEU A 63 -5.35 -4.76 1.59
C LEU A 63 -6.18 -5.86 0.94
N ASP A 64 -6.16 -5.94 -0.40
CA ASP A 64 -6.89 -6.97 -1.13
C ASP A 64 -6.29 -7.23 -2.51
N THR A 65 -6.59 -8.43 -3.03
CA THR A 65 -6.27 -8.86 -4.39
C THR A 65 -7.49 -9.50 -5.02
N ILE A 66 -8.02 -8.91 -6.08
CA ILE A 66 -9.22 -9.34 -6.77
C ILE A 66 -8.82 -9.90 -8.13
N ASN A 67 -9.15 -11.16 -8.38
CA ASN A 67 -8.97 -11.77 -9.70
C ASN A 67 -10.15 -11.37 -10.60
N THR A 68 -9.84 -10.90 -11.80
CA THR A 68 -10.81 -10.44 -12.80
C THR A 68 -10.91 -11.43 -13.98
N THR A 69 -10.99 -12.72 -13.66
CA THR A 69 -11.03 -13.80 -14.67
C THR A 69 -12.44 -14.23 -15.03
N SER A 70 -13.46 -13.68 -14.40
CA SER A 70 -14.86 -13.97 -14.67
C SER A 70 -15.78 -12.97 -13.97
N GLY A 71 -17.07 -12.99 -14.35
CA GLY A 71 -18.11 -12.17 -13.73
C GLY A 71 -18.25 -10.79 -14.37
N THR A 72 -19.43 -10.21 -14.26
CA THR A 72 -19.74 -8.84 -14.73
C THR A 72 -19.37 -7.78 -13.70
N THR A 73 -19.30 -8.20 -12.45
CA THR A 73 -18.87 -7.37 -11.31
C THR A 73 -17.95 -8.20 -10.43
N VAL A 74 -16.83 -7.62 -10.05
CA VAL A 74 -15.93 -8.16 -9.03
C VAL A 74 -15.85 -7.20 -7.87
N THR A 75 -15.79 -7.72 -6.65
CA THR A 75 -15.85 -6.88 -5.44
C THR A 75 -14.73 -7.30 -4.49
N SER A 76 -14.11 -6.31 -3.85
CA SER A 76 -13.13 -6.55 -2.81
C SER A 76 -13.75 -7.29 -1.62
N THR A 77 -12.92 -8.00 -0.89
CA THR A 77 -13.26 -8.48 0.46
C THR A 77 -13.48 -7.30 1.41
N THR A 78 -13.79 -7.58 2.67
CA THR A 78 -13.99 -6.51 3.65
C THR A 78 -12.72 -5.71 3.88
N LEU A 79 -12.75 -4.44 3.49
CA LEU A 79 -11.68 -3.47 3.71
C LEU A 79 -11.82 -2.80 5.08
N SER A 80 -10.69 -2.44 5.67
CA SER A 80 -10.62 -1.57 6.85
C SER A 80 -9.68 -0.40 6.52
N LEU A 81 -10.25 0.77 6.26
CA LEU A 81 -9.52 1.95 5.78
C LEU A 81 -9.28 3.01 6.86
N THR A 82 -9.70 2.77 8.10
CA THR A 82 -9.65 3.74 9.20
C THR A 82 -8.24 4.22 9.54
N ASP A 83 -7.23 3.37 9.32
CA ASP A 83 -5.83 3.67 9.66
C ASP A 83 -5.03 4.26 8.49
N TYR A 84 -5.67 4.47 7.34
CA TYR A 84 -5.00 4.89 6.12
C TYR A 84 -5.43 6.30 5.71
N LYS A 85 -4.49 7.03 5.09
CA LYS A 85 -4.72 8.35 4.48
C LYS A 85 -4.91 8.27 2.98
N PHE A 86 -4.27 7.30 2.36
CA PHE A 86 -4.37 7.08 0.92
C PHE A 86 -4.73 5.64 0.61
N VAL A 87 -5.52 5.47 -0.44
CA VAL A 87 -5.77 4.18 -1.10
C VAL A 87 -5.19 4.23 -2.50
N TYR A 88 -4.46 3.18 -2.85
CA TYR A 88 -3.95 2.94 -4.20
C TYR A 88 -4.63 1.71 -4.76
N ILE A 89 -5.18 1.83 -5.96
CA ILE A 89 -5.79 0.73 -6.69
C ILE A 89 -4.96 0.49 -7.94
N ASP A 90 -4.30 -0.65 -8.00
CA ASP A 90 -3.48 -1.10 -9.11
C ASP A 90 -4.31 -2.02 -10.01
N LEU A 91 -4.46 -1.64 -11.27
CA LEU A 91 -5.14 -2.39 -12.31
C LEU A 91 -4.08 -3.07 -13.18
N TYR A 92 -4.02 -4.39 -13.13
CA TYR A 92 -3.02 -5.15 -13.88
C TYR A 92 -3.67 -6.12 -14.87
N SER A 93 -3.46 -5.89 -16.17
CA SER A 93 -3.88 -6.77 -17.27
C SER A 93 -5.38 -7.06 -17.32
N ILE A 94 -6.23 -6.12 -16.89
CA ILE A 94 -7.69 -6.30 -16.87
C ILE A 94 -8.24 -6.23 -18.29
N SER A 95 -9.03 -7.20 -18.69
CA SER A 95 -9.69 -7.20 -20.01
C SER A 95 -11.14 -7.68 -19.94
N PRO A 96 -11.99 -7.21 -20.88
CA PRO A 96 -13.33 -7.74 -21.07
C PRO A 96 -13.31 -8.98 -21.98
N ALA A 97 -14.23 -9.89 -21.77
CA ALA A 97 -14.39 -11.11 -22.55
C ALA A 97 -14.79 -10.84 -24.02
N THR A 98 -15.53 -9.74 -24.25
CA THR A 98 -15.90 -9.31 -25.60
C THR A 98 -15.61 -7.83 -25.80
N ASN A 99 -15.72 -7.34 -27.04
CA ASN A 99 -15.54 -5.93 -27.32
C ASN A 99 -16.60 -5.11 -26.59
N THR A 100 -16.16 -4.08 -25.86
CA THR A 100 -17.07 -3.21 -25.13
C THR A 100 -16.81 -1.73 -25.44
N THR A 101 -17.89 -0.96 -25.48
CA THR A 101 -17.85 0.52 -25.47
C THR A 101 -18.08 1.07 -24.05
N GLY A 102 -18.28 0.19 -23.08
CA GLY A 102 -18.46 0.55 -21.69
C GLY A 102 -17.16 1.01 -21.03
N TYR A 103 -17.32 1.69 -19.92
CA TYR A 103 -16.21 2.17 -19.09
C TYR A 103 -15.93 1.19 -17.97
N LEU A 104 -14.66 0.99 -17.64
CA LEU A 104 -14.33 0.39 -16.35
C LEU A 104 -14.74 1.39 -15.26
N ARG A 105 -15.53 0.93 -14.33
CA ARG A 105 -16.03 1.69 -13.20
C ARG A 105 -15.60 1.04 -11.90
N PHE A 106 -15.28 1.83 -10.90
CA PHE A 106 -15.20 1.36 -9.52
C PHE A 106 -16.25 2.09 -8.66
N THR A 107 -16.87 1.34 -7.76
CA THR A 107 -17.96 1.83 -6.90
C THR A 107 -17.68 1.41 -5.47
N PRO A 108 -17.29 2.35 -4.56
CA PRO A 108 -17.23 2.08 -3.13
C PRO A 108 -18.64 1.78 -2.59
N ASN A 109 -18.75 0.93 -1.59
CA ASN A 109 -20.03 0.72 -0.92
C ASN A 109 -20.53 2.04 -0.30
N GLY A 110 -21.81 2.37 -0.55
CA GLY A 110 -22.42 3.64 -0.11
C GLY A 110 -21.98 4.88 -0.89
N GLY A 111 -21.15 4.73 -1.92
CA GLY A 111 -20.66 5.80 -2.77
C GLY A 111 -21.23 5.81 -4.18
N THR A 112 -20.84 6.83 -4.95
CA THR A 112 -21.16 6.94 -6.37
C THR A 112 -20.03 6.29 -7.17
N GLY A 113 -20.37 5.55 -8.24
CA GLY A 113 -19.40 4.95 -9.13
C GLY A 113 -18.56 6.01 -9.87
N THR A 114 -17.26 5.78 -9.91
CA THR A 114 -16.32 6.61 -10.65
C THR A 114 -15.85 5.85 -11.89
N TYR A 115 -15.83 6.55 -13.02
CA TYR A 115 -15.56 5.97 -14.32
C TYR A 115 -14.13 6.30 -14.77
N PHE A 116 -13.49 5.33 -15.42
CA PHE A 116 -12.35 5.64 -16.27
C PHE A 116 -12.84 6.12 -17.64
N THR A 117 -12.12 7.08 -18.22
CA THR A 117 -12.48 7.68 -19.50
C THR A 117 -12.76 6.63 -20.58
N PRO A 118 -13.75 6.89 -21.45
CA PRO A 118 -14.18 5.95 -22.47
C PRO A 118 -13.10 5.73 -23.51
N THR A 119 -12.76 4.49 -23.71
CA THR A 119 -12.15 4.01 -24.95
C THR A 119 -12.83 2.70 -25.27
N THR A 120 -13.21 2.49 -26.51
CA THR A 120 -13.60 1.15 -26.94
C THR A 120 -12.51 0.19 -26.56
N ILE A 121 -12.84 -0.79 -25.74
CA ILE A 121 -11.90 -1.80 -25.29
C ILE A 121 -12.20 -3.05 -26.08
N ALA A 122 -11.26 -3.47 -26.91
CA ALA A 122 -11.38 -4.71 -27.65
C ALA A 122 -11.21 -5.90 -26.69
N SER A 123 -11.89 -7.01 -27.01
CA SER A 123 -11.70 -8.29 -26.32
C SER A 123 -10.23 -8.67 -26.29
N GLY A 124 -9.77 -9.17 -25.15
CA GLY A 124 -8.39 -9.56 -24.95
C GLY A 124 -7.38 -8.40 -24.88
N VAL A 125 -7.83 -7.13 -24.94
CA VAL A 125 -6.97 -5.98 -24.74
C VAL A 125 -6.83 -5.68 -23.28
N SER A 126 -5.64 -5.96 -22.75
CA SER A 126 -5.31 -5.74 -21.36
C SER A 126 -5.24 -4.26 -21.01
N GLN A 127 -5.84 -3.88 -19.92
CA GLN A 127 -5.77 -2.54 -19.34
C GLN A 127 -4.88 -2.56 -18.10
N TYR A 128 -4.10 -1.49 -17.96
CA TYR A 128 -3.23 -1.24 -16.83
C TYR A 128 -3.54 0.15 -16.28
N GLY A 129 -3.50 0.32 -14.99
CA GLY A 129 -3.77 1.63 -14.40
C GLY A 129 -3.44 1.70 -12.93
N LEU A 130 -3.29 2.92 -12.44
CA LEU A 130 -3.12 3.21 -11.04
C LEU A 130 -4.07 4.34 -10.65
N ILE A 131 -4.81 4.14 -9.58
CA ILE A 131 -5.65 5.15 -8.95
C ILE A 131 -5.07 5.43 -7.57
N THR A 132 -4.91 6.70 -7.27
CA THR A 132 -4.55 7.17 -5.94
C THR A 132 -5.69 8.00 -5.40
N HIS A 133 -6.18 7.69 -4.22
CA HIS A 133 -7.24 8.44 -3.55
C HIS A 133 -6.79 8.87 -2.15
N ASN A 134 -6.93 10.17 -1.86
CA ASN A 134 -6.71 10.70 -0.54
C ASN A 134 -8.03 10.65 0.25
N LEU A 135 -8.05 9.86 1.33
CA LEU A 135 -9.27 9.63 2.12
C LEU A 135 -9.72 10.84 2.93
N ASP A 136 -8.78 11.74 3.28
CA ASP A 136 -9.08 12.94 4.08
C ASP A 136 -9.70 14.05 3.22
N SER A 137 -9.16 14.26 2.02
CA SER A 137 -9.60 15.34 1.13
C SER A 137 -10.62 14.92 0.09
N GLY A 138 -10.82 13.61 -0.11
CA GLY A 138 -11.63 13.07 -1.19
C GLY A 138 -11.02 13.24 -2.58
N PHE A 139 -9.81 13.76 -2.68
CA PHE A 139 -9.11 13.96 -3.95
C PHE A 139 -8.59 12.64 -4.51
N PHE A 140 -8.88 12.36 -5.77
CA PHE A 140 -8.32 11.19 -6.44
C PHE A 140 -7.56 11.59 -7.71
N PHE A 141 -6.56 10.79 -8.01
CA PHE A 141 -5.76 10.87 -9.22
C PHE A 141 -5.62 9.47 -9.81
N GLY A 142 -5.84 9.31 -11.10
CA GLY A 142 -5.71 8.00 -11.72
C GLY A 142 -5.46 8.08 -13.20
N GLY A 143 -4.80 7.07 -13.72
CA GLY A 143 -4.58 6.87 -15.14
C GLY A 143 -4.66 5.40 -15.49
N LYS A 144 -5.12 5.10 -16.70
CA LYS A 144 -5.06 3.75 -17.27
C LYS A 144 -4.45 3.77 -18.64
N ARG A 145 -3.85 2.64 -18.99
CA ARG A 145 -3.33 2.34 -20.32
C ARG A 145 -4.04 1.10 -20.86
N ALA A 146 -4.46 1.12 -22.11
CA ALA A 146 -4.88 -0.07 -22.83
C ALA A 146 -3.71 -0.57 -23.67
N GLY A 147 -3.32 -1.84 -23.50
CA GLY A 147 -2.31 -2.52 -24.32
C GLY A 147 -3.01 -3.40 -25.33
N GLY A 148 -2.71 -3.25 -26.62
CA GLY A 148 -3.16 -4.15 -27.68
C GLY A 148 -2.05 -4.29 -28.71
N GLY A 149 -1.86 -5.49 -29.24
CA GLY A 149 -0.83 -5.77 -30.22
C GLY A 149 -1.08 -5.02 -31.53
N GLY A 150 -0.28 -4.02 -31.78
CA GLY A 150 -0.33 -3.26 -33.02
C GLY A 150 -0.33 -1.76 -32.85
N GLY A 151 0.75 -1.20 -32.36
CA GLY A 151 0.97 0.24 -32.30
C GLY A 151 0.59 0.84 -30.95
N ILE A 152 1.58 1.40 -30.34
CA ILE A 152 1.49 2.18 -29.10
C ILE A 152 0.76 3.49 -29.41
N ASN A 153 -0.56 3.50 -29.43
CA ASN A 153 -1.30 4.73 -29.24
C ASN A 153 -1.45 4.95 -27.73
N ASP A 154 -0.30 5.19 -27.10
CA ASP A 154 -0.20 5.56 -25.70
C ASP A 154 -0.71 6.97 -25.51
N THR A 155 -1.98 7.08 -25.34
CA THR A 155 -2.45 8.22 -24.60
C THR A 155 -2.49 7.80 -23.13
N ILE A 156 -1.36 7.99 -22.43
CA ILE A 156 -1.45 8.25 -21.00
C ILE A 156 -2.25 9.53 -20.91
N ARG A 157 -3.55 9.40 -20.88
CA ARG A 157 -4.39 10.50 -20.48
C ARG A 157 -4.24 10.54 -18.96
N ASN A 158 -3.31 11.40 -18.52
CA ASN A 158 -3.33 11.87 -17.16
C ASN A 158 -4.79 12.16 -16.83
N GLY A 159 -5.31 11.52 -15.81
CA GLY A 159 -6.70 11.66 -15.37
C GLY A 159 -7.05 13.04 -14.81
N ILE A 160 -6.48 14.10 -15.37
CA ILE A 160 -7.04 15.43 -15.32
C ILE A 160 -8.01 15.47 -16.49
N HIS A 161 -9.11 14.78 -16.32
CA HIS A 161 -10.19 14.86 -17.26
C HIS A 161 -11.13 15.95 -16.80
N ASP A 162 -11.43 16.85 -17.74
CA ASP A 162 -12.46 17.88 -17.72
C ASP A 162 -13.02 18.24 -16.34
N SER A 163 -13.29 19.52 -16.13
CA SER A 163 -13.78 20.14 -14.91
C SER A 163 -14.90 19.41 -14.16
N ASP A 164 -15.47 18.36 -14.73
CA ASP A 164 -16.53 17.55 -14.17
C ASP A 164 -16.05 16.21 -13.58
N SER A 165 -14.80 15.81 -13.83
CA SER A 165 -14.27 14.51 -13.35
C SER A 165 -13.19 14.62 -12.29
N MET A 166 -12.78 15.80 -11.94
CA MET A 166 -12.14 16.04 -10.64
C MET A 166 -13.23 16.06 -9.57
N GLY A 167 -14.05 15.00 -9.61
CA GLY A 167 -15.21 14.84 -8.75
C GLY A 167 -14.78 14.72 -7.32
N HIS A 168 -14.98 15.75 -6.61
CA HIS A 168 -15.32 15.66 -5.21
C HIS A 168 -16.40 14.60 -5.08
N ASN A 169 -16.05 13.49 -4.43
CA ASN A 169 -16.98 12.50 -3.93
C ASN A 169 -17.13 11.22 -4.74
N THR A 170 -16.04 10.46 -4.82
CA THR A 170 -16.15 9.04 -5.22
C THR A 170 -16.91 8.21 -4.19
N GLY A 171 -17.25 8.77 -3.02
CA GLY A 171 -17.77 8.03 -1.89
C GLY A 171 -16.71 7.13 -1.21
N LEU A 172 -15.47 7.11 -1.72
CA LEU A 172 -14.38 6.39 -1.07
C LEU A 172 -13.90 7.19 0.14
N SER A 173 -14.00 6.60 1.30
CA SER A 173 -13.68 7.21 2.60
C SER A 173 -13.14 6.17 3.57
N THR A 174 -12.77 6.60 4.74
CA THR A 174 -12.38 5.69 5.83
C THR A 174 -13.49 4.73 6.25
N ALA A 175 -14.75 5.04 5.95
CA ALA A 175 -15.91 4.18 6.21
C ALA A 175 -16.18 3.15 5.10
N THR A 176 -15.44 3.20 3.99
CA THR A 176 -15.60 2.24 2.90
C THR A 176 -15.11 0.86 3.33
N THR A 177 -15.99 -0.13 3.20
CA THR A 177 -15.70 -1.52 3.54
C THR A 177 -15.59 -2.44 2.33
N SER A 178 -15.97 -1.98 1.14
CA SER A 178 -15.77 -2.73 -0.11
C SER A 178 -15.78 -1.80 -1.32
N ILE A 179 -15.14 -2.25 -2.40
CA ILE A 179 -15.13 -1.57 -3.69
C ILE A 179 -15.50 -2.59 -4.77
N ALA A 180 -16.53 -2.28 -5.54
CA ALA A 180 -16.94 -3.07 -6.69
C ALA A 180 -16.32 -2.50 -7.98
N PHE A 181 -15.99 -3.36 -8.91
CA PHE A 181 -15.49 -3.03 -10.25
C PHE A 181 -16.36 -3.72 -11.29
N ASP A 182 -16.76 -3.00 -12.30
CA ASP A 182 -17.56 -3.50 -13.41
C ASP A 182 -17.28 -2.70 -14.70
N TYR A 183 -17.75 -3.24 -15.82
CA TYR A 183 -17.90 -2.47 -17.05
C TYR A 183 -19.33 -1.92 -17.12
N THR A 184 -19.48 -0.65 -17.44
CA THR A 184 -20.82 0.01 -17.49
C THR A 184 -21.73 -0.57 -18.58
N SER A 185 -21.16 -1.29 -19.54
CA SER A 185 -21.90 -2.08 -20.55
C SER A 185 -22.42 -3.42 -20.03
N GLY A 186 -22.06 -3.82 -18.79
CA GLY A 186 -22.41 -5.13 -18.26
C GLY A 186 -21.55 -6.28 -18.79
N GLU A 187 -20.40 -5.97 -19.38
CA GLU A 187 -19.48 -6.96 -19.93
C GLU A 187 -18.80 -7.77 -18.84
N THR A 188 -18.45 -9.02 -19.12
CA THR A 188 -17.72 -9.88 -18.20
C THR A 188 -16.21 -9.62 -18.27
N PHE A 189 -15.55 -9.74 -17.14
CA PHE A 189 -14.09 -9.82 -17.09
C PHE A 189 -13.62 -11.20 -17.58
N ASP A 190 -12.46 -11.26 -18.23
CA ASP A 190 -11.83 -12.52 -18.67
C ASP A 190 -10.38 -12.67 -18.20
N ASN A 191 -9.71 -11.60 -17.83
CA ASN A 191 -8.34 -11.65 -17.37
C ASN A 191 -8.01 -10.48 -16.43
N GLY A 192 -6.96 -10.66 -15.63
CA GLY A 192 -6.33 -9.61 -14.86
C GLY A 192 -6.48 -9.71 -13.35
N VAL A 193 -5.90 -8.72 -12.69
CA VAL A 193 -5.88 -8.60 -11.23
C VAL A 193 -6.01 -7.16 -10.83
N ILE A 194 -6.82 -6.89 -9.82
CA ILE A 194 -6.88 -5.60 -9.14
C ILE A 194 -6.27 -5.78 -7.75
N ARG A 195 -5.34 -4.89 -7.39
CA ARG A 195 -4.76 -4.85 -6.05
C ARG A 195 -5.11 -3.55 -5.38
N ILE A 196 -5.50 -3.62 -4.12
CA ILE A 196 -5.85 -2.46 -3.32
C ILE A 196 -4.82 -2.35 -2.21
N TYR A 197 -4.21 -1.18 -2.09
CA TYR A 197 -3.22 -0.87 -1.07
C TYR A 197 -3.65 0.33 -0.25
N GLY A 198 -3.26 0.35 1.03
CA GLY A 198 -3.38 1.50 1.92
C GLY A 198 -2.01 2.09 2.25
N LEU A 199 -1.93 3.41 2.39
CA LEU A 199 -0.78 4.15 2.92
C LEU A 199 -1.23 4.95 4.15
N LYS A 200 -0.52 4.77 5.27
CA LYS A 200 -0.76 5.48 6.55
C LYS A 200 -0.22 6.89 6.55
#